data_e2c0d61309d916d04fe3aad2c7f30866
#
_entry.id   e2c0d61309d916d04fe3aad2c7f30866
#
_cell.length_a   1.000
_cell.length_b   1.000
_cell.length_c   1.000
_cell.angle_alpha   90.00
_cell.angle_beta   90.00
_cell.angle_gamma   90.00
#
_symmetry.space_group_name_H-M   'P 1'
#
loop_
_entity.id
_entity.type
_entity.pdbx_description
1 polymer ?
#
loop_
_entity_poly.entity_id
_entity_poly.type
_entity_poly.pdbx_seq_one_letter_code
_entity_poly.pdbx_strand_id
1 'polypeptide(L)'
;MPVEDEHKKTLEKHAKGSHFVYSSYDKVTPEMIKEANIIIGNVAPFYLKEAKNLEWLQLNSAGADPYVKKGVLPENVILTNATGAYGPGVAEHMLAVLFSLQKKLHLYRDNQNQCQWHDEGAVMSLRGGTLLIVGLGDIGLYFARLMKNFGYHIIGIKRRLGQVPQDVDELHTMDDLDKLLPEADVVFSVLPDSKATRNIYNKQRFKEMKNTAILLNAGRGSAVNTEDLCEALIQGEIYGAGLDVTDPEPLQTQHKLWNIENVIITPHISGDFHHPATLYRIVDIAAGNLQRYMAGDGLMNVVDMEKGYKS
;
A
#
# COMPACT_ATOMS: atom_id res chain seq x y z
N MET A 1 14.58 8.88 -4.43
CA MET A 1 14.90 7.45 -4.24
C MET A 1 16.43 7.26 -4.20
N PRO A 2 16.96 6.31 -3.43
CA PRO A 2 18.39 6.11 -3.23
C PRO A 2 19.01 5.30 -4.39
N VAL A 3 19.19 5.93 -5.54
CA VAL A 3 19.76 5.27 -6.74
C VAL A 3 21.28 5.13 -6.64
N GLU A 4 21.77 3.93 -6.90
CA GLU A 4 23.18 3.59 -7.01
C GLU A 4 23.62 3.58 -8.48
N ASP A 5 24.90 3.38 -8.74
CA ASP A 5 25.47 3.49 -10.10
C ASP A 5 24.89 2.46 -11.09
N GLU A 6 24.50 1.28 -10.64
CA GLU A 6 23.83 0.30 -11.51
C GLU A 6 22.42 0.73 -11.90
N HIS A 7 21.68 1.39 -10.99
CA HIS A 7 20.37 1.95 -11.26
C HIS A 7 20.46 3.11 -12.27
N LYS A 8 21.47 3.99 -12.11
CA LYS A 8 21.75 5.07 -13.07
C LYS A 8 22.04 4.52 -14.46
N LYS A 9 22.94 3.52 -14.55
CA LYS A 9 23.24 2.85 -15.84
C LYS A 9 22.01 2.24 -16.50
N THR A 10 21.10 1.66 -15.71
CA THR A 10 19.84 1.10 -16.21
C THR A 10 18.97 2.18 -16.84
N LEU A 11 18.82 3.35 -16.20
CA LEU A 11 18.05 4.48 -16.74
C LEU A 11 18.73 5.07 -17.97
N GLU A 12 20.02 5.40 -17.90
CA GLU A 12 20.80 6.05 -18.96
C GLU A 12 20.85 5.22 -20.26
N LYS A 13 20.84 3.88 -20.14
CA LYS A 13 20.80 2.97 -21.28
C LYS A 13 19.60 3.22 -22.21
N HIS A 14 18.46 3.62 -21.64
CA HIS A 14 17.20 3.78 -22.36
C HIS A 14 16.94 5.20 -22.91
N ALA A 15 17.77 6.18 -22.54
CA ALA A 15 17.66 7.56 -23.03
C ALA A 15 19.01 8.13 -23.44
N LYS A 16 19.68 7.45 -24.40
CA LYS A 16 20.98 7.86 -24.92
C LYS A 16 20.90 9.26 -25.52
N GLY A 17 21.83 10.11 -25.15
CA GLY A 17 21.90 11.51 -25.61
C GLY A 17 21.12 12.49 -24.73
N SER A 18 20.40 12.02 -23.73
CA SER A 18 19.77 12.86 -22.72
C SER A 18 20.77 13.29 -21.64
N HIS A 19 20.54 14.47 -21.07
CA HIS A 19 21.29 14.96 -19.92
C HIS A 19 20.62 14.52 -18.63
N PHE A 20 21.32 13.72 -17.80
CA PHE A 20 20.82 13.23 -16.52
C PHE A 20 21.38 14.05 -15.37
N VAL A 21 20.50 14.52 -14.49
CA VAL A 21 20.84 15.17 -13.23
C VAL A 21 20.31 14.34 -12.08
N TYR A 22 21.18 13.89 -11.20
CA TYR A 22 20.83 13.11 -10.02
C TYR A 22 20.88 13.97 -8.76
N SER A 23 19.81 13.97 -7.99
CA SER A 23 19.72 14.74 -6.74
C SER A 23 19.01 13.95 -5.65
N SER A 24 19.38 14.15 -4.40
CA SER A 24 18.58 13.68 -3.26
C SER A 24 17.38 14.62 -3.06
N TYR A 25 16.33 14.12 -2.42
CA TYR A 25 15.07 14.86 -2.20
C TYR A 25 15.27 16.24 -1.57
N ASP A 26 16.17 16.33 -0.58
CA ASP A 26 16.51 17.54 0.17
C ASP A 26 17.36 18.55 -0.61
N LYS A 27 17.96 18.13 -1.75
CA LYS A 27 18.82 18.96 -2.61
C LYS A 27 18.18 19.37 -3.93
N VAL A 28 16.93 18.98 -4.17
CA VAL A 28 16.19 19.42 -5.34
C VAL A 28 15.92 20.93 -5.24
N THR A 29 16.25 21.67 -6.30
CA THR A 29 16.01 23.12 -6.37
C THR A 29 14.91 23.47 -7.38
N PRO A 30 14.27 24.65 -7.25
CA PRO A 30 13.30 25.13 -8.24
C PRO A 30 13.87 25.23 -9.66
N GLU A 31 15.17 25.54 -9.79
CA GLU A 31 15.86 25.66 -11.09
C GLU A 31 15.94 24.30 -11.77
N MET A 32 16.33 23.24 -11.03
CA MET A 32 16.35 21.87 -11.56
C MET A 32 14.97 21.46 -12.10
N ILE A 33 13.92 21.82 -11.37
CA ILE A 33 12.53 21.46 -11.78
C ILE A 33 12.10 22.26 -13.02
N LYS A 34 12.47 23.54 -13.14
CA LYS A 34 12.14 24.38 -14.31
C LYS A 34 12.80 23.91 -15.59
N GLU A 35 14.01 23.34 -15.48
CA GLU A 35 14.78 22.87 -16.65
C GLU A 35 14.41 21.45 -17.08
N ALA A 36 13.79 20.66 -16.19
CA ALA A 36 13.51 19.25 -16.46
C ALA A 36 12.35 19.05 -17.44
N ASN A 37 12.56 18.20 -18.46
CA ASN A 37 11.49 17.66 -19.31
C ASN A 37 10.88 16.40 -18.68
N ILE A 38 11.69 15.61 -17.99
CA ILE A 38 11.28 14.37 -17.33
C ILE A 38 11.79 14.39 -15.89
N ILE A 39 10.93 14.02 -14.96
CA ILE A 39 11.30 13.80 -13.55
C ILE A 39 11.00 12.36 -13.20
N ILE A 40 12.00 11.64 -12.66
CA ILE A 40 11.87 10.28 -12.13
C ILE A 40 12.15 10.31 -10.64
N GLY A 41 11.09 10.17 -9.85
CA GLY A 41 11.13 10.25 -8.39
C GLY A 41 10.08 11.20 -7.83
N ASN A 42 9.80 11.08 -6.55
CA ASN A 42 8.89 12.00 -5.88
C ASN A 42 9.63 13.31 -5.58
N VAL A 43 9.02 14.43 -5.96
CA VAL A 43 9.48 15.79 -5.64
C VAL A 43 8.38 16.52 -4.89
N ALA A 44 8.71 17.55 -4.13
CA ALA A 44 7.71 18.30 -3.39
C ALA A 44 6.68 18.95 -4.35
N PRO A 45 5.37 18.70 -4.17
CA PRO A 45 4.34 19.14 -5.12
C PRO A 45 4.33 20.64 -5.41
N PHE A 46 4.73 21.47 -4.43
CA PHE A 46 4.74 22.93 -4.59
C PHE A 46 5.75 23.41 -5.65
N TYR A 47 6.82 22.65 -5.95
CA TYR A 47 7.77 22.98 -7.01
C TYR A 47 7.19 22.77 -8.42
N LEU A 48 6.24 21.84 -8.56
CA LEU A 48 5.74 21.40 -9.87
C LEU A 48 4.92 22.47 -10.61
N LYS A 49 4.38 23.45 -9.91
CA LYS A 49 3.68 24.59 -10.53
C LYS A 49 4.57 25.41 -11.48
N GLU A 50 5.88 25.41 -11.22
CA GLU A 50 6.87 26.15 -11.99
C GLU A 50 7.53 25.30 -13.10
N ALA A 51 7.17 24.02 -13.19
CA ALA A 51 7.75 23.04 -14.11
C ALA A 51 7.19 23.19 -15.54
N LYS A 52 7.43 24.33 -16.19
CA LYS A 52 6.85 24.66 -17.50
C LYS A 52 7.33 23.77 -18.66
N ASN A 53 8.52 23.17 -18.52
CA ASN A 53 9.11 22.29 -19.53
C ASN A 53 8.80 20.82 -19.25
N LEU A 54 8.15 20.49 -18.14
CA LEU A 54 7.88 19.12 -17.73
C LEU A 54 6.82 18.49 -18.65
N GLU A 55 7.16 17.34 -19.20
CA GLU A 55 6.29 16.55 -20.08
C GLU A 55 5.84 15.26 -19.38
N TRP A 56 6.69 14.70 -18.51
CA TRP A 56 6.41 13.45 -17.80
C TRP A 56 7.00 13.42 -16.39
N LEU A 57 6.15 13.04 -15.42
CA LEU A 57 6.56 12.76 -14.05
C LEU A 57 6.31 11.28 -13.74
N GLN A 58 7.40 10.52 -13.50
CA GLN A 58 7.35 9.15 -12.98
C GLN A 58 7.53 9.16 -11.47
N LEU A 59 6.48 8.83 -10.73
CA LEU A 59 6.60 8.65 -9.28
C LEU A 59 7.35 7.37 -8.93
N ASN A 60 8.11 7.42 -7.84
CA ASN A 60 8.67 6.22 -7.21
C ASN A 60 7.71 5.59 -6.19
N SER A 61 6.55 6.19 -5.91
CA SER A 61 5.47 5.62 -5.08
C SER A 61 4.38 4.99 -5.94
N ALA A 62 3.59 4.09 -5.36
CA ALA A 62 2.36 3.59 -5.96
C ALA A 62 1.20 4.57 -5.75
N GLY A 63 1.14 5.27 -4.60
CA GLY A 63 0.19 6.35 -4.34
C GLY A 63 0.57 7.63 -5.07
N ALA A 64 -0.44 8.36 -5.57
CA ALA A 64 -0.28 9.61 -6.30
C ALA A 64 -1.06 10.78 -5.67
N ASP A 65 -1.66 10.58 -4.50
CA ASP A 65 -2.60 11.50 -3.84
C ASP A 65 -2.12 12.97 -3.77
N PRO A 66 -0.83 13.28 -3.45
CA PRO A 66 -0.38 14.68 -3.41
C PRO A 66 -0.32 15.34 -4.79
N TYR A 67 -0.16 14.56 -5.87
CA TYR A 67 0.14 15.04 -7.22
C TYR A 67 -1.10 15.23 -8.09
N VAL A 68 -2.21 14.55 -7.79
CA VAL A 68 -3.47 14.64 -8.55
C VAL A 68 -4.36 15.81 -8.14
N LYS A 69 -3.96 16.58 -7.13
CA LYS A 69 -4.68 17.77 -6.70
C LYS A 69 -4.65 18.84 -7.79
N LYS A 70 -5.81 19.45 -8.04
CA LYS A 70 -5.95 20.50 -9.06
C LYS A 70 -4.88 21.60 -8.89
N GLY A 71 -4.18 21.93 -9.99
CA GLY A 71 -3.16 22.97 -10.03
C GLY A 71 -1.81 22.59 -9.42
N VAL A 72 -1.55 21.33 -9.15
CA VAL A 72 -0.21 20.82 -8.76
C VAL A 72 0.65 20.57 -9.99
N LEU A 73 0.13 19.86 -10.98
CA LEU A 73 0.82 19.61 -12.25
C LEU A 73 0.27 20.52 -13.35
N PRO A 74 1.10 20.95 -14.32
CA PRO A 74 0.62 21.51 -15.59
C PRO A 74 -0.29 20.53 -16.32
N GLU A 75 -1.28 21.03 -17.08
CA GLU A 75 -2.34 20.21 -17.69
C GLU A 75 -1.84 19.13 -18.68
N ASN A 76 -0.71 19.35 -19.32
CA ASN A 76 -0.17 18.45 -20.35
C ASN A 76 0.83 17.43 -19.80
N VAL A 77 1.11 17.42 -18.49
CA VAL A 77 2.09 16.50 -17.89
C VAL A 77 1.51 15.12 -17.73
N ILE A 78 2.17 14.12 -18.29
CA ILE A 78 1.81 12.71 -18.04
C ILE A 78 2.31 12.33 -16.65
N LEU A 79 1.41 11.84 -15.79
CA LEU A 79 1.76 11.31 -14.48
C LEU A 79 1.73 9.79 -14.53
N THR A 80 2.82 9.15 -14.14
CA THR A 80 2.90 7.69 -13.95
C THR A 80 3.38 7.35 -12.55
N ASN A 81 3.04 6.17 -12.04
CA ASN A 81 3.44 5.71 -10.72
C ASN A 81 4.16 4.35 -10.76
N ALA A 82 4.68 3.92 -9.62
CA ALA A 82 5.40 2.66 -9.49
C ALA A 82 4.51 1.47 -9.06
N THR A 83 3.23 1.45 -9.47
CA THR A 83 2.35 0.29 -9.26
C THR A 83 3.00 -0.97 -9.85
N GLY A 84 3.09 -2.04 -9.07
CA GLY A 84 3.79 -3.29 -9.42
C GLY A 84 5.17 -3.43 -8.76
N ALA A 85 5.68 -2.39 -8.10
CA ALA A 85 6.97 -2.47 -7.41
C ALA A 85 6.88 -3.00 -5.97
N TYR A 86 5.76 -2.79 -5.32
CA TYR A 86 5.61 -2.90 -3.87
C TYR A 86 5.02 -4.23 -3.39
N GLY A 87 4.45 -5.02 -4.29
CA GLY A 87 3.74 -6.26 -3.94
C GLY A 87 4.47 -7.16 -2.96
N PRO A 88 5.74 -7.57 -3.22
CA PRO A 88 6.47 -8.46 -2.31
C PRO A 88 6.70 -7.85 -0.93
N GLY A 89 7.26 -6.63 -0.86
CA GLY A 89 7.62 -6.01 0.42
C GLY A 89 6.43 -5.83 1.35
N VAL A 90 5.33 -5.26 0.81
CA VAL A 90 4.11 -5.05 1.59
C VAL A 90 3.46 -6.38 1.98
N ALA A 91 3.39 -7.34 1.06
CA ALA A 91 2.76 -8.64 1.35
C ALA A 91 3.53 -9.43 2.42
N GLU A 92 4.87 -9.47 2.36
CA GLU A 92 5.70 -10.12 3.36
C GLU A 92 5.61 -9.44 4.73
N HIS A 93 5.60 -8.10 4.75
CA HIS A 93 5.43 -7.32 5.98
C HIS A 93 4.07 -7.64 6.65
N MET A 94 2.98 -7.58 5.89
CA MET A 94 1.64 -7.84 6.42
C MET A 94 1.44 -9.31 6.81
N LEU A 95 2.14 -10.24 6.16
CA LEU A 95 2.18 -11.64 6.57
C LEU A 95 2.84 -11.79 7.96
N ALA A 96 3.96 -11.11 8.19
CA ALA A 96 4.64 -11.11 9.48
C ALA A 96 3.76 -10.50 10.58
N VAL A 97 3.06 -9.40 10.28
CA VAL A 97 2.10 -8.76 11.19
C VAL A 97 0.95 -9.71 11.52
N LEU A 98 0.34 -10.37 10.51
CA LEU A 98 -0.73 -11.34 10.71
C LEU A 98 -0.28 -12.48 11.63
N PHE A 99 0.87 -13.06 11.35
CA PHE A 99 1.39 -14.20 12.13
C PHE A 99 1.79 -13.77 13.55
N SER A 100 2.27 -12.55 13.73
CA SER A 100 2.54 -11.99 15.05
C SER A 100 1.26 -11.88 15.88
N LEU A 101 0.16 -11.43 15.28
CA LEU A 101 -1.15 -11.38 15.95
C LEU A 101 -1.68 -12.80 16.25
N GLN A 102 -1.68 -13.70 15.26
CA GLN A 102 -2.19 -15.06 15.42
C GLN A 102 -1.41 -15.89 16.47
N LYS A 103 -0.11 -15.62 16.63
CA LYS A 103 0.79 -16.32 17.57
C LYS A 103 1.11 -15.50 18.81
N LYS A 104 0.48 -14.33 18.98
CA LYS A 104 0.69 -13.43 20.13
C LYS A 104 2.15 -13.02 20.35
N LEU A 105 2.96 -12.98 19.26
CA LEU A 105 4.39 -12.68 19.38
C LEU A 105 4.65 -11.27 19.90
N HIS A 106 3.77 -10.31 19.63
CA HIS A 106 3.81 -8.96 20.17
C HIS A 106 3.65 -8.96 21.69
N LEU A 107 2.72 -9.74 22.26
CA LEU A 107 2.54 -9.86 23.71
C LEU A 107 3.76 -10.53 24.38
N TYR A 108 4.30 -11.59 23.77
CA TYR A 108 5.54 -12.21 24.26
C TYR A 108 6.73 -11.26 24.19
N ARG A 109 6.79 -10.36 23.20
CA ARG A 109 7.79 -9.31 23.14
C ARG A 109 7.65 -8.30 24.28
N ASP A 110 6.43 -7.93 24.63
CA ASP A 110 6.15 -7.02 25.74
C ASP A 110 6.48 -7.68 27.09
N ASN A 111 6.13 -8.95 27.29
CA ASN A 111 6.54 -9.73 28.45
C ASN A 111 8.07 -9.82 28.57
N GLN A 112 8.78 -10.03 27.47
CA GLN A 112 10.24 -10.04 27.46
C GLN A 112 10.83 -8.71 27.93
N ASN A 113 10.25 -7.57 27.51
CA ASN A 113 10.68 -6.25 27.95
C ASN A 113 10.52 -6.04 29.46
N GLN A 114 9.55 -6.74 30.06
CA GLN A 114 9.26 -6.71 31.51
C GLN A 114 9.94 -7.86 32.27
N CYS A 115 10.77 -8.66 31.61
CA CYS A 115 11.41 -9.85 32.18
C CYS A 115 10.40 -10.87 32.75
N GLN A 116 9.21 -10.99 32.14
CA GLN A 116 8.14 -11.89 32.54
C GLN A 116 8.17 -13.17 31.71
N TRP A 117 8.22 -14.32 32.40
CA TRP A 117 8.05 -15.65 31.80
C TRP A 117 6.58 -16.04 31.93
N HIS A 118 5.76 -15.59 30.97
CA HIS A 118 4.30 -15.75 31.00
C HIS A 118 3.80 -16.46 29.74
N ASP A 119 2.80 -17.34 29.90
CA ASP A 119 2.11 -18.01 28.79
C ASP A 119 0.84 -17.23 28.43
N GLU A 120 0.76 -16.70 27.22
CA GLU A 120 -0.39 -15.95 26.69
C GLU A 120 -1.58 -16.86 26.29
N GLY A 121 -1.47 -18.16 26.52
CA GLY A 121 -2.54 -19.13 26.31
C GLY A 121 -2.80 -19.43 24.82
N ALA A 122 -4.05 -19.80 24.49
CA ALA A 122 -4.43 -20.29 23.18
C ALA A 122 -4.11 -19.31 22.04
N VAL A 123 -3.64 -19.87 20.92
CA VAL A 123 -3.29 -19.13 19.69
C VAL A 123 -4.10 -19.63 18.51
N MET A 124 -4.19 -18.83 17.45
CA MET A 124 -4.85 -19.20 16.20
C MET A 124 -3.95 -20.10 15.33
N SER A 125 -4.60 -20.96 14.53
CA SER A 125 -3.89 -21.72 13.49
C SER A 125 -3.39 -20.78 12.39
N LEU A 126 -2.20 -21.09 11.85
CA LEU A 126 -1.70 -20.44 10.65
C LEU A 126 -2.25 -21.10 9.37
N ARG A 127 -3.02 -22.18 9.49
CA ARG A 127 -3.53 -22.95 8.36
C ARG A 127 -5.04 -22.88 8.27
N GLY A 128 -5.49 -22.74 7.03
CA GLY A 128 -6.90 -22.70 6.70
C GLY A 128 -7.57 -21.37 7.10
N GLY A 129 -8.86 -21.30 6.89
CA GLY A 129 -9.66 -20.11 7.08
C GLY A 129 -9.93 -19.38 5.77
N THR A 130 -10.74 -18.33 5.85
CA THR A 130 -11.13 -17.48 4.72
C THR A 130 -10.40 -16.16 4.79
N LEU A 131 -9.68 -15.80 3.72
CA LEU A 131 -9.05 -14.50 3.55
C LEU A 131 -9.84 -13.68 2.53
N LEU A 132 -10.39 -12.55 2.96
CA LEU A 132 -11.03 -11.55 2.12
C LEU A 132 -10.04 -10.44 1.78
N ILE A 133 -9.64 -10.32 0.53
CA ILE A 133 -8.75 -9.25 0.04
C ILE A 133 -9.58 -8.17 -0.62
N VAL A 134 -9.65 -7.01 0.00
CA VAL A 134 -10.39 -5.84 -0.51
C VAL A 134 -9.41 -4.89 -1.19
N GLY A 135 -9.44 -4.90 -2.53
CA GLY A 135 -8.43 -4.26 -3.37
C GLY A 135 -7.44 -5.25 -3.97
N LEU A 136 -7.93 -6.18 -4.80
CA LEU A 136 -7.11 -7.21 -5.44
C LEU A 136 -6.29 -6.63 -6.62
N GLY A 137 -5.26 -5.83 -6.27
CA GLY A 137 -4.22 -5.32 -7.16
C GLY A 137 -2.90 -6.08 -6.98
N ASP A 138 -1.75 -5.43 -7.28
CA ASP A 138 -0.42 -5.99 -7.15
C ASP A 138 -0.15 -6.57 -5.75
N ILE A 139 -0.32 -5.75 -4.70
CA ILE A 139 -0.10 -6.15 -3.31
C ILE A 139 -1.05 -7.28 -2.90
N GLY A 140 -2.34 -7.13 -3.21
CA GLY A 140 -3.34 -8.15 -2.88
C GLY A 140 -3.07 -9.51 -3.53
N LEU A 141 -2.61 -9.53 -4.78
CA LEU A 141 -2.24 -10.76 -5.48
C LEU A 141 -0.99 -11.42 -4.90
N TYR A 142 0.03 -10.64 -4.49
CA TYR A 142 1.18 -11.20 -3.80
C TYR A 142 0.78 -11.80 -2.45
N PHE A 143 -0.06 -11.13 -1.69
CA PHE A 143 -0.55 -11.63 -0.41
C PHE A 143 -1.41 -12.89 -0.59
N ALA A 144 -2.29 -12.93 -1.61
CA ALA A 144 -3.07 -14.10 -1.98
C ALA A 144 -2.18 -15.33 -2.21
N ARG A 145 -1.12 -15.16 -3.03
CA ARG A 145 -0.14 -16.22 -3.31
C ARG A 145 0.53 -16.75 -2.05
N LEU A 146 0.95 -15.88 -1.13
CA LEU A 146 1.55 -16.29 0.13
C LEU A 146 0.56 -17.09 0.97
N MET A 147 -0.67 -16.58 1.15
CA MET A 147 -1.68 -17.20 2.00
C MET A 147 -2.24 -18.50 1.41
N LYS A 148 -2.24 -18.66 0.08
CA LYS A 148 -2.62 -19.92 -0.58
C LYS A 148 -1.74 -21.09 -0.13
N ASN A 149 -0.44 -20.85 0.12
CA ASN A 149 0.46 -21.89 0.63
C ASN A 149 0.13 -22.33 2.08
N PHE A 150 -0.62 -21.52 2.82
CA PHE A 150 -1.13 -21.88 4.15
C PHE A 150 -2.54 -22.47 4.09
N GLY A 151 -3.06 -22.75 2.89
CA GLY A 151 -4.36 -23.41 2.70
C GLY A 151 -5.57 -22.54 2.97
N TYR A 152 -5.43 -21.20 2.87
CA TYR A 152 -6.56 -20.29 2.95
C TYR A 152 -7.45 -20.37 1.71
N HIS A 153 -8.75 -20.24 1.90
CA HIS A 153 -9.71 -19.93 0.86
C HIS A 153 -9.64 -18.41 0.58
N ILE A 154 -9.31 -18.03 -0.65
CA ILE A 154 -9.01 -16.64 -1.01
C ILE A 154 -10.18 -16.02 -1.78
N ILE A 155 -10.81 -15.03 -1.18
CA ILE A 155 -11.85 -14.22 -1.82
C ILE A 155 -11.27 -12.84 -2.15
N GLY A 156 -11.31 -12.45 -3.41
CA GLY A 156 -10.81 -11.16 -3.86
C GLY A 156 -11.92 -10.18 -4.24
N ILE A 157 -11.82 -8.93 -3.83
CA ILE A 157 -12.70 -7.85 -4.28
C ILE A 157 -11.93 -6.91 -5.21
N LYS A 158 -12.49 -6.67 -6.40
CA LYS A 158 -12.00 -5.71 -7.39
C LYS A 158 -13.14 -4.77 -7.83
N ARG A 159 -12.75 -3.63 -8.37
CA ARG A 159 -13.70 -2.66 -8.95
C ARG A 159 -14.44 -3.22 -10.17
N ARG A 160 -13.80 -4.05 -10.98
CA ARG A 160 -14.36 -4.67 -12.18
C ARG A 160 -14.02 -6.15 -12.16
N LEU A 161 -15.01 -6.97 -12.43
CA LEU A 161 -14.80 -8.41 -12.63
C LEU A 161 -13.96 -8.65 -13.88
N GLY A 162 -13.29 -9.77 -13.90
CA GLY A 162 -12.46 -10.26 -14.99
C GLY A 162 -12.15 -11.73 -14.76
N GLN A 163 -11.11 -12.24 -15.39
CA GLN A 163 -10.63 -13.59 -15.12
C GLN A 163 -10.19 -13.71 -13.65
N VAL A 164 -10.59 -14.79 -12.99
CA VAL A 164 -10.16 -15.10 -11.62
C VAL A 164 -8.65 -15.45 -11.67
N PRO A 165 -7.81 -14.73 -10.88
CA PRO A 165 -6.38 -15.04 -10.84
C PRO A 165 -6.10 -16.43 -10.26
N GLN A 166 -4.98 -17.03 -10.62
CA GLN A 166 -4.61 -18.41 -10.24
C GLN A 166 -4.61 -18.65 -8.72
N ASP A 167 -4.20 -17.65 -7.91
CA ASP A 167 -4.07 -17.78 -6.46
C ASP A 167 -5.32 -17.27 -5.70
N VAL A 168 -6.45 -17.10 -6.39
CA VAL A 168 -7.73 -16.62 -5.87
C VAL A 168 -8.80 -17.64 -6.16
N ASP A 169 -9.65 -17.96 -5.19
CA ASP A 169 -10.74 -18.95 -5.37
C ASP A 169 -12.01 -18.27 -5.87
N GLU A 170 -12.31 -17.05 -5.37
CA GLU A 170 -13.50 -16.29 -5.75
C GLU A 170 -13.17 -14.83 -6.05
N LEU A 171 -13.87 -14.24 -7.01
CA LEU A 171 -13.70 -12.85 -7.39
C LEU A 171 -15.06 -12.12 -7.38
N HIS A 172 -15.12 -11.06 -6.59
CA HIS A 172 -16.33 -10.26 -6.35
C HIS A 172 -16.10 -8.76 -6.60
N THR A 173 -17.18 -7.99 -6.53
CA THR A 173 -17.13 -6.51 -6.54
C THR A 173 -17.39 -5.95 -5.14
N MET A 174 -17.26 -4.63 -5.00
CA MET A 174 -17.53 -3.95 -3.73
C MET A 174 -18.98 -4.09 -3.25
N ASP A 175 -19.91 -4.38 -4.13
CA ASP A 175 -21.34 -4.57 -3.81
C ASP A 175 -21.58 -5.82 -2.96
N ASP A 176 -20.64 -6.77 -2.98
CA ASP A 176 -20.72 -8.00 -2.20
C ASP A 176 -20.01 -7.92 -0.83
N LEU A 177 -19.33 -6.79 -0.52
CA LEU A 177 -18.51 -6.66 0.68
C LEU A 177 -19.26 -7.05 1.97
N ASP A 178 -20.46 -6.54 2.17
CA ASP A 178 -21.24 -6.77 3.40
C ASP A 178 -21.68 -8.24 3.55
N LYS A 179 -21.80 -8.99 2.44
CA LYS A 179 -22.10 -10.43 2.47
C LYS A 179 -20.87 -11.28 2.78
N LEU A 180 -19.67 -10.79 2.42
CA LEU A 180 -18.43 -11.54 2.54
C LEU A 180 -17.72 -11.31 3.88
N LEU A 181 -17.93 -10.16 4.53
CA LEU A 181 -17.34 -9.85 5.84
C LEU A 181 -17.61 -10.91 6.91
N PRO A 182 -18.86 -11.45 7.05
CA PRO A 182 -19.13 -12.51 8.04
C PRO A 182 -18.42 -13.83 7.79
N GLU A 183 -17.92 -14.08 6.57
CA GLU A 183 -17.25 -15.32 6.19
C GLU A 183 -15.73 -15.25 6.45
N ALA A 184 -15.17 -14.03 6.56
CA ALA A 184 -13.75 -13.80 6.62
C ALA A 184 -13.16 -14.04 8.02
N ASP A 185 -12.07 -14.81 8.08
CA ASP A 185 -11.21 -14.93 9.27
C ASP A 185 -10.10 -13.86 9.25
N VAL A 186 -9.71 -13.44 8.04
CA VAL A 186 -8.78 -12.33 7.83
C VAL A 186 -9.34 -11.41 6.75
N VAL A 187 -9.40 -10.12 7.02
CA VAL A 187 -9.74 -9.09 6.02
C VAL A 187 -8.49 -8.27 5.73
N PHE A 188 -8.01 -8.30 4.49
CA PHE A 188 -6.86 -7.52 4.05
C PHE A 188 -7.28 -6.37 3.14
N SER A 189 -7.16 -5.15 3.63
CA SER A 189 -7.48 -3.92 2.92
C SER A 189 -6.27 -3.34 2.21
N VAL A 190 -6.37 -3.16 0.89
CA VAL A 190 -5.34 -2.52 0.04
C VAL A 190 -6.03 -1.53 -0.91
N LEU A 191 -6.90 -0.70 -0.34
CA LEU A 191 -7.69 0.27 -1.07
C LEU A 191 -6.95 1.61 -1.22
N PRO A 192 -7.10 2.30 -2.37
CA PRO A 192 -6.66 3.69 -2.51
C PRO A 192 -7.58 4.63 -1.71
N ASP A 193 -7.11 5.85 -1.42
CA ASP A 193 -7.98 6.90 -0.87
C ASP A 193 -8.93 7.42 -1.96
N SER A 194 -10.22 7.38 -1.69
CA SER A 194 -11.27 7.94 -2.52
C SER A 194 -12.53 8.17 -1.70
N LYS A 195 -13.46 8.97 -2.22
CA LYS A 195 -14.76 9.16 -1.55
C LYS A 195 -15.52 7.84 -1.33
N ALA A 196 -15.35 6.86 -2.23
CA ALA A 196 -16.02 5.57 -2.15
C ALA A 196 -15.38 4.59 -1.15
N THR A 197 -14.10 4.80 -0.80
CA THR A 197 -13.36 3.91 0.09
C THR A 197 -13.18 4.47 1.49
N ARG A 198 -13.42 5.77 1.70
CA ARG A 198 -13.29 6.43 3.00
C ARG A 198 -14.30 5.89 4.01
N ASN A 199 -13.79 5.50 5.19
CA ASN A 199 -14.58 4.90 6.28
C ASN A 199 -15.39 3.68 5.84
N ILE A 200 -14.87 2.93 4.86
CA ILE A 200 -15.55 1.72 4.39
C ILE A 200 -15.61 0.66 5.50
N TYR A 201 -14.61 0.62 6.38
CA TYR A 201 -14.64 -0.14 7.63
C TYR A 201 -15.10 0.79 8.75
N ASN A 202 -16.34 0.64 9.14
CA ASN A 202 -17.02 1.42 10.16
C ASN A 202 -17.69 0.51 11.20
N LYS A 203 -18.31 1.10 12.21
CA LYS A 203 -18.97 0.40 13.32
C LYS A 203 -19.92 -0.70 12.87
N GLN A 204 -20.73 -0.46 11.82
CA GLN A 204 -21.68 -1.45 11.33
C GLN A 204 -20.94 -2.66 10.76
N ARG A 205 -19.93 -2.43 9.90
CA ARG A 205 -19.16 -3.50 9.28
C ARG A 205 -18.29 -4.29 10.24
N PHE A 206 -17.77 -3.65 11.29
CA PHE A 206 -17.06 -4.39 12.35
C PHE A 206 -17.97 -5.38 13.05
N LYS A 207 -19.24 -5.03 13.31
CA LYS A 207 -20.22 -5.95 13.91
C LYS A 207 -20.59 -7.13 13.03
N GLU A 208 -20.49 -6.99 11.71
CA GLU A 208 -20.75 -8.08 10.75
C GLU A 208 -19.56 -9.04 10.62
N MET A 209 -18.35 -8.63 11.05
CA MET A 209 -17.18 -9.50 11.03
C MET A 209 -17.24 -10.56 12.15
N LYS A 210 -16.49 -11.64 11.99
CA LYS A 210 -16.32 -12.62 13.06
C LYS A 210 -15.58 -11.99 14.25
N ASN A 211 -15.96 -12.34 15.46
CA ASN A 211 -15.24 -11.90 16.67
C ASN A 211 -13.81 -12.49 16.78
N THR A 212 -13.47 -13.46 15.93
CA THR A 212 -12.12 -13.99 15.73
C THR A 212 -11.39 -13.37 14.56
N ALA A 213 -12.03 -12.47 13.80
CA ALA A 213 -11.45 -11.90 12.61
C ALA A 213 -10.31 -10.93 12.89
N ILE A 214 -9.31 -10.90 12.00
CA ILE A 214 -8.21 -9.93 12.02
C ILE A 214 -8.36 -9.01 10.81
N LEU A 215 -8.37 -7.68 11.06
CA LEU A 215 -8.26 -6.67 10.01
C LEU A 215 -6.80 -6.32 9.76
N LEU A 216 -6.37 -6.38 8.51
CA LEU A 216 -5.08 -5.87 8.04
C LEU A 216 -5.30 -4.67 7.11
N ASN A 217 -4.58 -3.57 7.30
CA ASN A 217 -4.66 -2.42 6.40
C ASN A 217 -3.26 -1.94 5.97
N ALA A 218 -2.96 -2.08 4.69
CA ALA A 218 -1.76 -1.56 4.03
C ALA A 218 -2.11 -0.71 2.78
N GLY A 219 -3.36 -0.25 2.68
CA GLY A 219 -3.82 0.64 1.62
C GLY A 219 -3.72 2.10 2.03
N ARG A 220 -4.79 2.63 2.60
CA ARG A 220 -4.84 3.97 3.17
C ARG A 220 -5.58 3.94 4.50
N GLY A 221 -5.09 4.72 5.47
CA GLY A 221 -5.71 4.83 6.80
C GLY A 221 -7.17 5.27 6.72
N SER A 222 -7.48 6.18 5.80
CA SER A 222 -8.83 6.69 5.57
C SER A 222 -9.90 5.64 5.23
N ALA A 223 -9.52 4.42 4.84
CA ALA A 223 -10.45 3.31 4.64
C ALA A 223 -11.09 2.83 5.95
N VAL A 224 -10.42 3.03 7.07
CA VAL A 224 -10.85 2.61 8.41
C VAL A 224 -11.29 3.82 9.22
N ASN A 225 -12.48 3.78 9.79
CA ASN A 225 -12.85 4.72 10.85
C ASN A 225 -12.11 4.31 12.12
N THR A 226 -11.09 5.08 12.50
CA THR A 226 -10.16 4.72 13.59
C THR A 226 -10.86 4.64 14.95
N GLU A 227 -11.85 5.50 15.21
CA GLU A 227 -12.62 5.45 16.47
C GLU A 227 -13.53 4.23 16.54
N ASP A 228 -14.22 3.90 15.45
CA ASP A 228 -15.07 2.71 15.36
C ASP A 228 -14.23 1.42 15.50
N LEU A 229 -13.01 1.40 14.93
CA LEU A 229 -12.07 0.29 15.10
C LEU A 229 -11.68 0.11 16.57
N CYS A 230 -11.35 1.19 17.28
CA CYS A 230 -11.03 1.12 18.70
C CYS A 230 -12.20 0.56 19.51
N GLU A 231 -13.43 1.01 19.24
CA GLU A 231 -14.62 0.48 19.92
C GLU A 231 -14.81 -1.02 19.63
N ALA A 232 -14.68 -1.43 18.39
CA ALA A 232 -14.84 -2.83 17.97
C ALA A 232 -13.82 -3.75 18.65
N LEU A 233 -12.56 -3.32 18.74
CA LEU A 233 -11.50 -4.07 19.43
C LEU A 233 -11.73 -4.17 20.93
N ILE A 234 -12.10 -3.07 21.59
CA ILE A 234 -12.37 -3.03 23.04
C ILE A 234 -13.59 -3.88 23.38
N GLN A 235 -14.61 -3.92 22.53
CA GLN A 235 -15.82 -4.69 22.72
C GLN A 235 -15.69 -6.16 22.27
N GLY A 236 -14.55 -6.54 21.64
CA GLY A 236 -14.32 -7.88 21.11
C GLY A 236 -15.20 -8.22 19.92
N GLU A 237 -15.67 -7.23 19.15
CA GLU A 237 -16.39 -7.43 17.88
C GLU A 237 -15.48 -8.03 16.82
N ILE A 238 -14.17 -7.72 16.86
CA ILE A 238 -13.11 -8.39 16.10
C ILE A 238 -11.95 -8.74 17.03
N TYR A 239 -11.12 -9.72 16.65
CA TYR A 239 -10.00 -10.16 17.46
C TYR A 239 -8.87 -9.14 17.51
N GLY A 240 -8.46 -8.59 16.36
CA GLY A 240 -7.28 -7.72 16.31
C GLY A 240 -7.12 -6.98 15.00
N ALA A 241 -6.14 -6.10 14.94
CA ALA A 241 -5.81 -5.33 13.75
C ALA A 241 -4.30 -5.16 13.53
N GLY A 242 -3.88 -5.28 12.26
CA GLY A 242 -2.54 -4.95 11.80
C GLY A 242 -2.58 -3.75 10.86
N LEU A 243 -1.99 -2.63 11.24
CA LEU A 243 -2.13 -1.36 10.55
C LEU A 243 -0.76 -0.82 10.15
N ASP A 244 -0.47 -0.77 8.86
CA ASP A 244 0.70 -0.04 8.37
C ASP A 244 0.35 1.43 8.07
N VAL A 245 -0.94 1.75 8.01
CA VAL A 245 -1.48 3.08 7.73
C VAL A 245 -2.61 3.43 8.70
N THR A 246 -2.71 4.71 9.10
CA THR A 246 -3.74 5.24 10.00
C THR A 246 -4.36 6.53 9.46
N ASP A 247 -5.47 6.97 10.02
CA ASP A 247 -6.04 8.30 9.77
C ASP A 247 -6.43 8.93 11.12
N PRO A 248 -5.77 10.03 11.56
CA PRO A 248 -4.69 10.75 10.88
C PRO A 248 -3.36 9.98 10.83
N GLU A 249 -2.48 10.42 9.91
CA GLU A 249 -1.12 9.94 9.78
C GLU A 249 -0.13 11.13 9.86
N PRO A 250 0.80 11.17 10.84
CA PRO A 250 1.01 10.21 11.93
C PRO A 250 -0.15 10.13 12.93
N LEU A 251 -0.35 8.93 13.51
CA LEU A 251 -1.31 8.74 14.60
C LEU A 251 -0.87 9.56 15.83
N GLN A 252 -1.81 10.29 16.43
CA GLN A 252 -1.53 11.14 17.60
C GLN A 252 -1.00 10.30 18.77
N THR A 253 -0.01 10.84 19.51
CA THR A 253 0.68 10.12 20.60
C THR A 253 -0.24 9.71 21.76
N GLN A 254 -1.35 10.41 21.95
CA GLN A 254 -2.33 10.13 23.02
C GLN A 254 -3.48 9.24 22.53
N HIS A 255 -3.45 8.78 21.28
CA HIS A 255 -4.54 8.00 20.74
C HIS A 255 -4.66 6.64 21.43
N LYS A 256 -5.88 6.24 21.79
CA LYS A 256 -6.17 5.00 22.54
C LYS A 256 -5.72 3.73 21.80
N LEU A 257 -5.65 3.77 20.46
CA LEU A 257 -5.24 2.65 19.63
C LEU A 257 -3.84 2.12 19.97
N TRP A 258 -2.91 2.98 20.47
CA TRP A 258 -1.57 2.58 20.90
C TRP A 258 -1.56 1.58 22.07
N ASN A 259 -2.62 1.58 22.89
CA ASN A 259 -2.71 0.78 24.09
C ASN A 259 -3.65 -0.42 23.96
N ILE A 260 -4.15 -0.74 22.78
CA ILE A 260 -4.98 -1.92 22.55
C ILE A 260 -4.06 -3.10 22.26
N GLU A 261 -4.11 -4.14 23.09
CA GLU A 261 -3.18 -5.27 23.06
C GLU A 261 -3.12 -5.98 21.68
N ASN A 262 -4.28 -6.25 21.09
CA ASN A 262 -4.36 -7.00 19.85
C ASN A 262 -4.23 -6.09 18.61
N VAL A 263 -3.39 -5.04 18.69
CA VAL A 263 -3.09 -4.13 17.60
C VAL A 263 -1.59 -4.06 17.36
N ILE A 264 -1.18 -4.21 16.10
CA ILE A 264 0.18 -3.92 15.66
C ILE A 264 0.12 -2.76 14.68
N ILE A 265 0.88 -1.68 14.99
CA ILE A 265 0.97 -0.49 14.15
C ILE A 265 2.40 -0.36 13.66
N THR A 266 2.57 -0.17 12.34
CA THR A 266 3.83 0.20 11.73
C THR A 266 3.68 1.54 11.01
N PRO A 267 4.73 2.40 10.95
CA PRO A 267 4.60 3.80 10.55
C PRO A 267 4.71 3.96 9.02
N HIS A 268 3.82 3.32 8.25
CA HIS A 268 3.72 3.36 6.79
C HIS A 268 5.05 2.97 6.10
N ILE A 269 5.64 1.87 6.57
CA ILE A 269 6.99 1.44 6.16
C ILE A 269 7.00 0.15 5.34
N SER A 270 5.87 -0.54 5.22
CA SER A 270 5.80 -1.84 4.52
C SER A 270 6.17 -1.72 3.04
N GLY A 271 5.93 -0.57 2.43
CA GLY A 271 6.23 -0.25 1.04
C GLY A 271 7.44 0.65 0.83
N ASP A 272 8.30 0.87 1.81
CA ASP A 272 9.51 1.67 1.66
C ASP A 272 10.66 0.86 1.01
N PHE A 273 11.83 1.48 0.85
CA PHE A 273 13.04 0.88 0.25
C PHE A 273 13.72 -0.16 1.16
N HIS A 274 13.08 -0.58 2.24
CA HIS A 274 13.60 -1.57 3.18
C HIS A 274 13.65 -2.98 2.57
N HIS A 275 12.73 -3.32 1.67
CA HIS A 275 12.79 -4.58 0.96
C HIS A 275 13.76 -4.49 -0.23
N PRO A 276 14.75 -5.41 -0.37
CA PRO A 276 15.81 -5.30 -1.37
C PRO A 276 15.31 -5.18 -2.81
N ALA A 277 14.23 -5.90 -3.17
CA ALA A 277 13.69 -5.89 -4.53
C ALA A 277 12.89 -4.63 -4.88
N THR A 278 12.46 -3.82 -3.90
CA THR A 278 11.54 -2.70 -4.16
C THR A 278 12.19 -1.66 -5.07
N LEU A 279 13.42 -1.23 -4.73
CA LEU A 279 14.13 -0.22 -5.52
C LEU A 279 14.40 -0.68 -6.95
N TYR A 280 14.85 -1.92 -7.13
CA TYR A 280 15.07 -2.50 -8.47
C TYR A 280 13.79 -2.48 -9.30
N ARG A 281 12.66 -2.90 -8.74
CA ARG A 281 11.36 -2.89 -9.43
C ARG A 281 10.90 -1.48 -9.81
N ILE A 282 11.11 -0.50 -8.94
CA ILE A 282 10.81 0.91 -9.25
C ILE A 282 11.66 1.39 -10.42
N VAL A 283 12.97 1.10 -10.38
CA VAL A 283 13.90 1.48 -11.45
C VAL A 283 13.54 0.78 -12.77
N ASP A 284 13.19 -0.50 -12.74
CA ASP A 284 12.76 -1.25 -13.93
C ASP A 284 11.49 -0.67 -14.56
N ILE A 285 10.49 -0.30 -13.73
CA ILE A 285 9.28 0.37 -14.21
C ILE A 285 9.63 1.72 -14.84
N ALA A 286 10.45 2.51 -14.17
CA ALA A 286 10.88 3.82 -14.68
C ALA A 286 11.69 3.69 -15.97
N ALA A 287 12.61 2.75 -16.05
CA ALA A 287 13.42 2.46 -17.23
C ALA A 287 12.56 1.97 -18.41
N GLY A 288 11.59 1.07 -18.14
CA GLY A 288 10.63 0.61 -19.14
C GLY A 288 9.76 1.75 -19.70
N ASN A 289 9.31 2.65 -18.82
CA ASN A 289 8.57 3.84 -19.24
C ASN A 289 9.47 4.84 -19.97
N LEU A 290 10.71 5.01 -19.55
CA LEU A 290 11.67 5.87 -20.24
C LEU A 290 11.96 5.36 -21.68
N GLN A 291 12.10 4.04 -21.85
CA GLN A 291 12.22 3.43 -23.16
C GLN A 291 11.00 3.72 -24.06
N ARG A 292 9.79 3.57 -23.51
CA ARG A 292 8.53 3.86 -24.21
C ARG A 292 8.40 5.32 -24.57
N TYR A 293 8.73 6.22 -23.64
CA TYR A 293 8.71 7.65 -23.88
C TYR A 293 9.64 8.05 -25.05
N MET A 294 10.87 7.55 -25.06
CA MET A 294 11.84 7.81 -26.14
C MET A 294 11.42 7.23 -27.50
N ALA A 295 10.60 6.18 -27.49
CA ALA A 295 10.02 5.56 -28.69
C ALA A 295 8.72 6.24 -29.16
N GLY A 296 8.14 7.15 -28.38
CA GLY A 296 6.82 7.74 -28.66
C GLY A 296 5.65 6.80 -28.35
N ASP A 297 5.88 5.74 -27.58
CA ASP A 297 4.87 4.76 -27.18
C ASP A 297 4.08 5.21 -25.94
N GLY A 298 2.89 4.64 -25.72
CA GLY A 298 2.09 4.87 -24.53
C GLY A 298 2.78 4.36 -23.27
N LEU A 299 2.82 5.17 -22.19
CA LEU A 299 3.46 4.82 -20.92
C LEU A 299 2.63 3.82 -20.12
N MET A 300 3.30 3.01 -19.31
CA MET A 300 2.68 2.13 -18.32
C MET A 300 2.31 2.91 -17.05
N ASN A 301 1.30 2.42 -16.33
CA ASN A 301 0.90 2.96 -15.03
C ASN A 301 0.55 4.46 -15.05
N VAL A 302 -0.07 4.92 -16.13
CA VAL A 302 -0.58 6.29 -16.22
C VAL A 302 -1.67 6.47 -15.18
N VAL A 303 -1.56 7.54 -14.40
CA VAL A 303 -2.50 7.88 -13.33
C VAL A 303 -3.66 8.66 -13.92
N ASP A 304 -4.87 8.21 -13.65
CA ASP A 304 -6.10 8.96 -13.92
C ASP A 304 -6.19 10.11 -12.91
N MET A 305 -6.10 11.34 -13.38
CA MET A 305 -6.05 12.54 -12.54
C MET A 305 -7.34 12.80 -11.74
N GLU A 306 -8.47 12.26 -12.19
CA GLU A 306 -9.74 12.40 -11.47
C GLU A 306 -9.88 11.33 -10.37
N LYS A 307 -9.40 10.12 -10.65
CA LYS A 307 -9.50 8.99 -9.71
C LYS A 307 -8.35 8.91 -8.72
N GLY A 308 -7.18 9.51 -9.04
CA GLY A 308 -6.00 9.50 -8.19
C GLY A 308 -5.17 8.21 -8.23
N TYR A 309 -5.48 7.27 -9.12
CA TYR A 309 -4.75 6.00 -9.26
C TYR A 309 -4.75 5.51 -10.72
N LYS A 310 -3.98 4.46 -10.99
CA LYS A 310 -3.86 3.84 -12.32
C LYS A 310 -5.22 3.47 -12.91
N SER A 311 -5.45 3.85 -14.16
CA SER A 311 -6.66 3.55 -14.96
C SER A 311 -6.86 2.07 -15.19
#